data_796e119bc5372f93e6014bfc93b16771
#
_entry.id   796e119bc5372f93e6014bfc93b16771
#
_cell.length_a   1.000
_cell.length_b   1.000
_cell.length_c   1.000
_cell.angle_alpha   90.00
_cell.angle_beta   90.00
_cell.angle_gamma   90.00
#
_symmetry.space_group_name_H-M   'P 1'
#
loop_
_entity.id
_entity.type
_entity.pdbx_description
1 polymer ?
#
loop_
_entity_poly.entity_id
_entity_poly.type
_entity_poly.pdbx_seq_one_letter_code
_entity_poly.pdbx_strand_id
1 'polypeptide(L)'
;MIRIKKKRTLEEISASSMSDIAFLLLVFFMVTAVFFVKEELNIQLPRKNSNPTLILRENIYEILIAGDLIKMKNKSIGTKEYRNLIDFRQELNLMEIPDIENKVALIKTTGDTKYGNMLDALSAVQIRGFKQVSVKRLK
;
A
#
# COMPACT_ATOMS: atom_id res chain seq x y z
N MET A 1 45.84 1.90 59.02
CA MET A 1 44.62 2.34 58.32
C MET A 1 44.64 1.82 56.92
N ILE A 2 43.76 0.92 56.58
CA ILE A 2 43.62 0.36 55.23
C ILE A 2 42.54 1.14 54.51
N ARG A 3 42.91 1.92 53.50
CA ARG A 3 41.94 2.58 52.59
C ARG A 3 41.64 1.63 51.48
N ILE A 4 40.45 1.08 51.45
CA ILE A 4 39.97 0.29 50.36
C ILE A 4 39.41 1.26 49.28
N LYS A 5 40.17 1.46 48.20
CA LYS A 5 39.65 2.17 47.02
C LYS A 5 38.76 1.24 46.20
N LYS A 6 37.46 1.30 46.45
CA LYS A 6 36.44 0.55 45.73
C LYS A 6 35.79 1.44 44.69
N LYS A 7 36.53 1.81 43.66
CA LYS A 7 36.00 2.80 42.67
C LYS A 7 36.16 2.45 41.20
N ARG A 8 36.61 1.26 40.85
CA ARG A 8 36.90 0.93 39.45
C ARG A 8 35.92 -0.04 38.77
N THR A 9 35.05 -0.71 39.48
CA THR A 9 34.18 -1.74 38.93
C THR A 9 32.85 -1.22 38.38
N LEU A 10 32.44 -0.01 38.76
CA LEU A 10 31.17 0.56 38.33
C LEU A 10 31.23 1.21 36.93
N GLU A 11 32.39 1.71 36.52
CA GLU A 11 32.57 2.36 35.22
C GLU A 11 32.63 1.36 34.06
N GLU A 12 33.24 0.18 34.25
CA GLU A 12 33.32 -0.87 33.25
C GLU A 12 31.95 -1.49 32.95
N ILE A 13 31.11 -1.66 33.97
CA ILE A 13 29.74 -2.18 33.82
C ILE A 13 28.88 -1.18 33.07
N SER A 14 29.03 0.11 33.30
CA SER A 14 28.32 1.20 32.64
C SER A 14 28.59 1.26 31.12
N ALA A 15 29.87 1.17 30.71
CA ALA A 15 30.26 1.21 29.32
C ALA A 15 29.75 0.00 28.53
N SER A 16 29.81 -1.20 29.09
CA SER A 16 29.30 -2.43 28.51
C SER A 16 27.77 -2.38 28.34
N SER A 17 27.06 -1.87 29.35
CA SER A 17 25.59 -1.70 29.29
C SER A 17 25.16 -0.67 28.24
N MET A 18 25.88 0.42 28.09
CA MET A 18 25.60 1.44 27.06
C MET A 18 25.83 0.90 25.66
N SER A 19 26.88 0.12 25.45
CA SER A 19 27.18 -0.53 24.19
C SER A 19 26.09 -1.54 23.79
N ASP A 20 25.57 -2.32 24.72
CA ASP A 20 24.51 -3.28 24.51
C ASP A 20 23.20 -2.59 24.12
N ILE A 21 22.83 -1.52 24.82
CA ILE A 21 21.65 -0.71 24.48
C ILE A 21 21.78 -0.11 23.07
N ALA A 22 22.94 0.41 22.71
CA ALA A 22 23.21 0.95 21.39
C ALA A 22 23.08 -0.12 20.30
N PHE A 23 23.60 -1.32 20.55
CA PHE A 23 23.49 -2.46 19.65
C PHE A 23 22.04 -2.92 19.47
N LEU A 24 21.27 -3.04 20.55
CA LEU A 24 19.86 -3.41 20.50
C LEU A 24 19.02 -2.39 19.74
N LEU A 25 19.27 -1.10 19.93
CA LEU A 25 18.62 -0.03 19.15
C LEU A 25 18.98 -0.11 17.68
N LEU A 26 20.24 -0.38 17.34
CA LEU A 26 20.68 -0.53 15.96
C LEU A 26 19.93 -1.68 15.27
N VAL A 27 19.88 -2.85 15.93
CA VAL A 27 19.17 -4.03 15.42
C VAL A 27 17.67 -3.75 15.29
N PHE A 28 17.07 -3.08 16.26
CA PHE A 28 15.67 -2.69 16.25
C PHE A 28 15.36 -1.79 15.04
N PHE A 29 16.14 -0.74 14.81
CA PHE A 29 15.96 0.14 13.65
C PHE A 29 16.20 -0.59 12.34
N MET A 30 17.17 -1.49 12.28
CA MET A 30 17.44 -2.29 11.09
C MET A 30 16.25 -3.20 10.73
N VAL A 31 15.66 -3.86 11.72
CA VAL A 31 14.49 -4.73 11.51
C VAL A 31 13.26 -3.91 11.12
N THR A 32 13.00 -2.80 11.81
CA THR A 32 11.85 -1.93 11.48
C THR A 32 11.99 -1.31 10.09
N ALA A 33 13.18 -0.91 9.69
CA ALA A 33 13.42 -0.37 8.34
C ALA A 33 13.06 -1.36 7.24
N VAL A 34 13.33 -2.66 7.44
CA VAL A 34 12.96 -3.71 6.47
C VAL A 34 11.45 -3.85 6.32
N PHE A 35 10.68 -3.64 7.39
CA PHE A 35 9.21 -3.67 7.30
C PHE A 35 8.65 -2.47 6.55
N PHE A 36 9.22 -1.28 6.75
CA PHE A 36 8.79 -0.07 6.02
C PHE A 36 9.02 -0.14 4.52
N VAL A 37 10.09 -0.79 4.07
CA VAL A 37 10.41 -0.91 2.64
C VAL A 37 9.44 -1.82 1.88
N LYS A 38 8.75 -2.72 2.56
CA LYS A 38 7.80 -3.64 1.92
C LYS A 38 6.41 -3.06 1.68
N GLU A 39 6.09 -1.93 2.26
CA GLU A 39 4.78 -1.28 2.13
C GLU A 39 4.79 -0.04 1.24
N GLU A 40 5.84 0.19 0.47
CA GLU A 40 5.78 1.20 -0.58
C GLU A 40 4.76 0.76 -1.64
N LEU A 41 3.52 1.22 -1.43
CA LEU A 41 2.55 1.29 -2.49
C LEU A 41 3.14 2.18 -3.58
N ASN A 42 3.62 1.59 -4.66
CA ASN A 42 4.02 2.32 -5.85
C ASN A 42 2.80 2.99 -6.49
N ILE A 43 2.30 4.02 -5.81
CA ILE A 43 1.28 4.88 -6.37
C ILE A 43 1.99 5.79 -7.36
N GLN A 44 2.00 5.40 -8.60
CA GLN A 44 2.37 6.31 -9.67
C GLN A 44 1.23 7.31 -9.83
N LEU A 45 1.34 8.40 -9.10
CA LEU A 45 0.47 9.56 -9.35
C LEU A 45 0.75 10.04 -10.78
N PRO A 46 -0.27 10.17 -11.63
CA PRO A 46 -0.07 10.69 -12.97
C PRO A 46 0.55 12.09 -12.86
N ARG A 47 1.76 12.23 -13.39
CA ARG A 47 2.41 13.55 -13.49
C ARG A 47 1.56 14.42 -14.40
N LYS A 48 1.32 15.65 -13.98
CA LYS A 48 0.50 16.66 -14.67
C LYS A 48 0.97 16.96 -16.11
N ASN A 49 2.13 16.47 -16.51
CA ASN A 49 2.78 16.72 -17.81
C ASN A 49 3.04 15.46 -18.63
N SER A 50 2.46 14.31 -18.27
CA SER A 50 2.53 13.15 -19.17
C SER A 50 1.62 13.41 -20.37
N ASN A 51 2.19 13.35 -21.56
CA ASN A 51 1.43 13.33 -22.79
C ASN A 51 0.27 12.34 -22.66
N PRO A 52 -0.96 12.70 -23.07
CA PRO A 52 -2.07 11.77 -22.99
C PRO A 52 -1.75 10.58 -23.89
N THR A 53 -1.20 9.55 -23.31
CA THR A 53 -1.13 8.27 -23.99
C THR A 53 -2.59 7.87 -24.21
N LEU A 54 -3.01 7.73 -25.44
CA LEU A 54 -4.34 7.27 -25.80
C LEU A 54 -4.49 5.83 -25.29
N ILE A 55 -4.90 5.70 -24.04
CA ILE A 55 -5.21 4.40 -23.47
C ILE A 55 -6.55 3.99 -24.04
N LEU A 56 -6.57 2.90 -24.78
CA LEU A 56 -7.80 2.34 -25.32
C LEU A 56 -8.79 2.08 -24.17
N ARG A 57 -10.02 2.52 -24.32
CA ARG A 57 -11.07 2.34 -23.29
C ARG A 57 -11.27 0.87 -22.87
N GLU A 58 -10.92 -0.06 -23.74
CA GLU A 58 -10.96 -1.51 -23.45
C GLU A 58 -9.96 -1.93 -22.38
N ASN A 59 -8.88 -1.18 -22.23
CA ASN A 59 -7.83 -1.45 -21.28
C ASN A 59 -8.07 -0.79 -19.90
N ILE A 60 -9.15 -0.02 -19.76
CA ILE A 60 -9.45 0.71 -18.53
C ILE A 60 -10.51 -0.04 -17.73
N TYR A 61 -10.18 -0.39 -16.51
CA TYR A 61 -11.12 -0.91 -15.52
C TYR A 61 -11.46 0.21 -14.53
N GLU A 62 -12.66 0.76 -14.67
CA GLU A 62 -13.14 1.79 -13.77
C GLU A 62 -13.76 1.15 -12.52
N ILE A 63 -13.28 1.53 -11.35
CA ILE A 63 -13.77 1.05 -10.06
C ILE A 63 -14.29 2.25 -9.29
N LEU A 64 -15.61 2.36 -9.20
CA LEU A 64 -16.27 3.43 -8.45
C LEU A 64 -16.58 2.95 -7.04
N ILE A 65 -16.14 3.68 -6.05
CA ILE A 65 -16.41 3.43 -4.63
C ILE A 65 -17.31 4.54 -4.12
N ALA A 66 -18.53 4.18 -3.76
CA ALA A 66 -19.53 5.09 -3.20
C ALA A 66 -20.00 4.52 -1.85
N GLY A 67 -19.47 5.05 -0.74
CA GLY A 67 -19.73 4.49 0.59
C GLY A 67 -19.20 3.05 0.68
N ASP A 68 -20.11 2.10 0.90
CA ASP A 68 -19.79 0.66 0.96
C ASP A 68 -20.03 -0.07 -0.38
N LEU A 69 -20.63 0.61 -1.36
CA LEU A 69 -20.95 0.07 -2.67
C LEU A 69 -19.75 0.22 -3.62
N ILE A 70 -19.39 -0.87 -4.28
CA ILE A 70 -18.31 -0.87 -5.28
C ILE A 70 -18.90 -1.26 -6.63
N LYS A 71 -18.66 -0.44 -7.65
CA LYS A 71 -19.05 -0.69 -9.03
C LYS A 71 -17.81 -0.82 -9.89
N MET A 72 -17.68 -1.90 -10.61
CA MET A 72 -16.61 -2.08 -11.57
C MET A 72 -17.18 -2.06 -12.99
N LYS A 73 -16.59 -1.26 -13.84
CA LYS A 73 -16.98 -1.09 -15.24
C LYS A 73 -15.81 -1.27 -16.19
N ASN A 74 -16.02 -2.08 -17.19
CA ASN A 74 -15.12 -2.23 -18.33
C ASN A 74 -15.92 -2.54 -19.58
N LYS A 75 -15.40 -2.18 -20.75
CA LYS A 75 -16.09 -2.40 -22.03
C LYS A 75 -16.38 -3.87 -22.32
N SER A 76 -15.47 -4.76 -21.94
CA SER A 76 -15.58 -6.21 -22.19
C SER A 76 -16.52 -6.92 -21.21
N ILE A 77 -16.59 -6.45 -19.96
CA ILE A 77 -17.29 -7.11 -18.86
C ILE A 77 -18.65 -6.45 -18.59
N GLY A 78 -18.82 -5.20 -19.01
CA GLY A 78 -19.96 -4.38 -18.66
C GLY A 78 -19.81 -3.77 -17.26
N THR A 79 -20.93 -3.61 -16.55
CA THR A 79 -20.95 -3.04 -15.20
C THR A 79 -21.33 -4.10 -14.20
N LYS A 80 -20.51 -4.32 -13.19
CA LYS A 80 -20.77 -5.21 -12.07
C LYS A 80 -20.81 -4.42 -10.75
N GLU A 81 -21.73 -4.75 -9.89
CA GLU A 81 -21.91 -4.11 -8.58
C GLU A 81 -21.63 -5.10 -7.46
N TYR A 82 -20.90 -4.63 -6.45
CA TYR A 82 -20.55 -5.41 -5.26
C TYR A 82 -21.00 -4.65 -4.01
N ARG A 83 -21.64 -5.35 -3.08
CA ARG A 83 -22.14 -4.74 -1.85
C ARG A 83 -21.08 -4.49 -0.80
N ASN A 84 -19.98 -5.23 -0.88
CA ASN A 84 -18.89 -5.09 0.05
C ASN A 84 -17.55 -5.36 -0.63
N LEU A 85 -16.47 -4.97 0.05
CA LEU A 85 -15.12 -5.12 -0.45
C LEU A 85 -14.66 -6.58 -0.56
N ILE A 86 -15.18 -7.45 0.30
CA ILE A 86 -14.82 -8.88 0.33
C ILE A 86 -15.28 -9.54 -0.95
N ASP A 87 -16.54 -9.32 -1.35
CA ASP A 87 -17.11 -9.85 -2.59
C ASP A 87 -16.38 -9.33 -3.82
N PHE A 88 -16.06 -8.02 -3.82
CA PHE A 88 -15.25 -7.40 -4.88
C PHE A 88 -13.88 -8.06 -5.02
N ARG A 89 -13.18 -8.29 -3.91
CA ARG A 89 -11.85 -8.91 -3.91
C ARG A 89 -11.90 -10.36 -4.39
N GLN A 90 -12.88 -11.13 -3.95
CA GLN A 90 -13.06 -12.52 -4.38
C GLN A 90 -13.34 -12.63 -5.87
N GLU A 91 -14.27 -11.83 -6.37
CA GLU A 91 -14.62 -11.80 -7.80
C GLU A 91 -13.44 -11.33 -8.65
N LEU A 92 -12.72 -10.32 -8.21
CA LEU A 92 -11.53 -9.80 -8.90
C LEU A 92 -10.43 -10.87 -9.01
N ASN A 93 -10.24 -11.69 -7.97
CA ASN A 93 -9.26 -12.78 -7.99
C ASN A 93 -9.67 -13.94 -8.90
N LEU A 94 -10.97 -14.20 -9.02
CA LEU A 94 -11.51 -15.25 -9.88
C LEU A 94 -11.62 -14.82 -11.34
N MET A 95 -11.65 -13.54 -11.61
CA MET A 95 -11.79 -12.98 -12.95
C MET A 95 -10.52 -13.18 -13.76
N GLU A 96 -10.64 -13.79 -14.93
CA GLU A 96 -9.54 -13.86 -15.88
C GLU A 96 -9.43 -12.55 -16.64
N ILE A 97 -8.35 -11.84 -16.43
CA ILE A 97 -8.04 -10.60 -17.15
C ILE A 97 -6.84 -10.86 -18.03
N PRO A 98 -7.03 -10.99 -19.37
CA PRO A 98 -5.91 -11.19 -20.26
C PRO A 98 -5.03 -9.94 -20.28
N ASP A 99 -3.72 -10.14 -20.28
CA ASP A 99 -2.74 -9.06 -20.40
C ASP A 99 -2.90 -7.94 -19.34
N ILE A 100 -3.11 -8.36 -18.10
CA ILE A 100 -3.39 -7.48 -16.94
C ILE A 100 -2.30 -6.42 -16.73
N GLU A 101 -1.06 -6.70 -17.12
CA GLU A 101 0.06 -5.79 -16.97
C GLU A 101 -0.07 -4.52 -17.82
N ASN A 102 -0.78 -4.61 -18.95
CA ASN A 102 -1.06 -3.49 -19.82
C ASN A 102 -2.42 -2.84 -19.56
N LYS A 103 -3.17 -3.34 -18.59
CA LYS A 103 -4.46 -2.77 -18.18
C LYS A 103 -4.27 -1.69 -17.13
N VAL A 104 -5.18 -0.74 -17.13
CA VAL A 104 -5.20 0.37 -16.17
C VAL A 104 -6.41 0.23 -15.25
N ALA A 105 -6.18 0.26 -13.95
CA ALA A 105 -7.24 0.36 -12.96
C ALA A 105 -7.45 1.83 -12.58
N LEU A 106 -8.63 2.37 -12.86
CA LEU A 106 -9.02 3.72 -12.49
C LEU A 106 -10.00 3.67 -11.32
N ILE A 107 -9.51 4.00 -10.13
CA ILE A 107 -10.32 4.05 -8.92
C ILE A 107 -10.95 5.44 -8.81
N LYS A 108 -12.27 5.50 -8.82
CA LYS A 108 -13.04 6.72 -8.61
C LYS A 108 -13.69 6.67 -7.23
N THR A 109 -13.51 7.71 -6.44
CA THR A 109 -14.08 7.81 -5.09
C THR A 109 -15.04 8.99 -5.02
N THR A 110 -16.14 8.82 -4.30
CA THR A 110 -17.09 9.89 -3.97
C THR A 110 -16.72 10.53 -2.63
N GLY A 111 -17.36 11.66 -2.30
CA GLY A 111 -17.15 12.34 -1.01
C GLY A 111 -17.46 11.47 0.22
N ASP A 112 -18.37 10.52 0.08
CA ASP A 112 -18.80 9.62 1.15
C ASP A 112 -17.90 8.37 1.31
N THR A 113 -16.89 8.22 0.44
CA THR A 113 -15.98 7.07 0.48
C THR A 113 -15.05 7.18 1.68
N LYS A 114 -15.03 6.15 2.52
CA LYS A 114 -14.07 6.03 3.60
C LYS A 114 -12.67 5.79 3.03
N TYR A 115 -11.68 6.46 3.59
CA TYR A 115 -10.28 6.34 3.17
C TYR A 115 -9.78 4.88 3.21
N GLY A 116 -10.17 4.13 4.26
CA GLY A 116 -9.84 2.71 4.38
C GLY A 116 -10.37 1.87 3.21
N ASN A 117 -11.62 2.09 2.78
CA ASN A 117 -12.21 1.37 1.65
C ASN A 117 -11.47 1.67 0.34
N MET A 118 -11.02 2.91 0.14
CA MET A 118 -10.21 3.29 -1.01
C MET A 118 -8.85 2.57 -1.00
N LEU A 119 -8.16 2.54 0.14
CA LEU A 119 -6.88 1.85 0.28
C LEU A 119 -7.01 0.33 0.07
N ASP A 120 -8.06 -0.26 0.61
CA ASP A 120 -8.31 -1.69 0.45
C ASP A 120 -8.60 -2.06 -1.02
N ALA A 121 -9.36 -1.23 -1.72
CA ALA A 121 -9.60 -1.42 -3.15
C ALA A 121 -8.31 -1.25 -3.98
N LEU A 122 -7.50 -0.24 -3.64
CA LEU A 122 -6.20 0.00 -4.26
C LEU A 122 -5.27 -1.21 -4.06
N SER A 123 -5.18 -1.70 -2.84
CA SER A 123 -4.41 -2.90 -2.52
C SER A 123 -4.90 -4.13 -3.29
N ALA A 124 -6.21 -4.33 -3.39
CA ALA A 124 -6.79 -5.46 -4.11
C ALA A 124 -6.41 -5.46 -5.59
N VAL A 125 -6.46 -4.32 -6.27
CA VAL A 125 -6.10 -4.22 -7.68
C VAL A 125 -4.60 -4.39 -7.92
N GLN A 126 -3.76 -3.91 -7.01
CA GLN A 126 -2.31 -4.09 -7.09
C GLN A 126 -1.90 -5.55 -6.87
N ILE A 127 -2.48 -6.20 -5.87
CA ILE A 127 -2.25 -7.63 -5.60
C ILE A 127 -2.69 -8.48 -6.79
N ARG A 128 -3.76 -8.10 -7.46
CA ARG A 128 -4.24 -8.82 -8.66
C ARG A 128 -3.25 -8.76 -9.82
N GLY A 129 -2.42 -7.72 -9.92
CA GLY A 129 -1.37 -7.59 -10.91
C GLY A 129 -1.49 -6.39 -11.84
N PHE A 130 -2.39 -5.44 -11.57
CA PHE A 130 -2.43 -4.17 -12.30
C PHE A 130 -1.18 -3.35 -12.01
N LYS A 131 -0.37 -3.08 -13.01
CA LYS A 131 0.82 -2.24 -12.89
C LYS A 131 0.51 -0.75 -12.91
N GLN A 132 -0.55 -0.37 -13.60
CA GLN A 132 -0.97 1.02 -13.72
C GLN A 132 -2.28 1.23 -12.97
N VAL A 133 -2.22 1.97 -11.88
CA VAL A 133 -3.38 2.32 -11.06
C VAL A 133 -3.46 3.83 -10.91
N SER A 134 -4.63 4.38 -11.14
CA SER A 134 -4.91 5.80 -10.96
C SER A 134 -6.08 6.00 -10.02
N VAL A 135 -6.01 7.00 -9.16
CA VAL A 135 -7.10 7.34 -8.23
C VAL A 135 -7.61 8.74 -8.57
N LYS A 136 -8.93 8.86 -8.72
CA LYS A 136 -9.60 10.12 -8.99
C LYS A 136 -10.74 10.33 -8.01
N ARG A 137 -10.79 11.48 -7.38
CA ARG A 137 -11.94 11.88 -6.55
C ARG A 137 -12.98 12.57 -7.43
N LEU A 138 -14.20 12.10 -7.36
CA LEU A 138 -15.36 12.75 -7.98
C LEU A 138 -15.86 13.86 -7.06
N LYS A 139 -16.18 14.97 -7.65
CA LYS A 139 -16.78 16.10 -6.91
C LYS A 139 -18.29 15.89 -6.75
#